data_022272938140f10aa08454184f2e8de6
#
_entry.id   022272938140f10aa08454184f2e8de6
#
_cell.length_a   1.000
_cell.length_b   1.000
_cell.length_c   1.000
_cell.angle_alpha   90.00
_cell.angle_beta   90.00
_cell.angle_gamma   90.00
#
_symmetry.space_group_name_H-M   'P 1'
#
loop_
_entity.id
_entity.type
_entity.pdbx_description
1 polymer ?
#
loop_
_entity_poly.entity_id
_entity_poly.type
_entity_poly.pdbx_seq_one_letter_code
_entity_poly.pdbx_strand_id
1 'polypeptide(L)'
;MTEKLLRPLRTRPWPERWLTRVLGAALSGAAYLLCLPWDLRNRPAAPGSTPETTPVTGTGVLALAVCLLLLAAYVGHRDALAWPLLLVAAPPAVLLYVSLRTHPGPPDGFVDAWPLTWALFTLIGAAGVLVVAAVARRFRTDWTEPADLDEWFVRAHRPCT
;
A
#
# COMPACT_ATOMS: atom_id res chain seq x y z
N MET A 1 -16.77 -14.62 13.22
CA MET A 1 -16.06 -14.75 11.92
C MET A 1 -14.95 -13.71 11.73
N THR A 2 -15.04 -12.53 12.31
CA THR A 2 -14.05 -11.43 12.20
C THR A 2 -12.70 -11.72 12.87
N GLU A 3 -12.65 -12.50 13.94
CA GLU A 3 -11.39 -12.88 14.62
C GLU A 3 -10.38 -13.61 13.71
N LYS A 4 -10.86 -14.48 12.82
CA LYS A 4 -9.98 -15.19 11.88
C LYS A 4 -9.33 -14.28 10.85
N LEU A 5 -9.96 -13.14 10.52
CA LEU A 5 -9.45 -12.19 9.54
C LEU A 5 -8.32 -11.32 10.10
N LEU A 6 -8.26 -11.09 11.41
CA LEU A 6 -7.30 -10.21 12.07
C LEU A 6 -6.06 -10.92 12.61
N ARG A 7 -6.00 -12.25 12.55
CA ARG A 7 -4.83 -13.01 13.01
C ARG A 7 -3.55 -12.64 12.23
N PRO A 8 -2.40 -12.55 12.91
CA PRO A 8 -1.12 -12.26 12.28
C PRO A 8 -0.81 -13.28 11.17
N LEU A 9 -0.31 -12.81 10.02
CA LEU A 9 0.03 -13.69 8.90
C LEU A 9 1.13 -14.70 9.24
N ARG A 10 1.97 -14.40 10.24
CA ARG A 10 3.06 -15.30 10.68
C ARG A 10 2.57 -16.68 11.16
N THR A 11 1.36 -16.76 11.70
CA THR A 11 0.78 -18.02 12.21
C THR A 11 0.09 -18.85 11.13
N ARG A 12 -0.03 -18.35 9.90
CA ARG A 12 -0.70 -19.04 8.81
C ARG A 12 0.25 -19.90 7.97
N PRO A 13 -0.23 -20.96 7.31
CA PRO A 13 0.56 -21.80 6.41
C PRO A 13 1.15 -20.95 5.28
N TRP A 14 2.33 -21.33 4.81
CA TRP A 14 3.11 -20.61 3.82
C TRP A 14 2.34 -20.22 2.53
N PRO A 15 1.51 -21.10 1.91
CA PRO A 15 0.77 -20.73 0.69
C PRO A 15 -0.27 -19.62 0.93
N GLU A 16 -0.99 -19.64 2.07
CA GLU A 16 -1.96 -18.59 2.39
C GLU A 16 -1.30 -17.22 2.60
N ARG A 17 -0.11 -17.20 3.18
CA ARG A 17 0.67 -15.98 3.38
C ARG A 17 1.04 -15.34 2.05
N TRP A 18 1.53 -16.15 1.11
CA TRP A 18 1.92 -15.66 -0.22
C TRP A 18 0.71 -15.24 -1.06
N LEU A 19 -0.37 -16.02 -1.01
CA LEU A 19 -1.61 -15.66 -1.70
C LEU A 19 -2.13 -14.30 -1.23
N THR A 20 -2.17 -14.05 0.07
CA THR A 20 -2.62 -12.78 0.63
C THR A 20 -1.71 -11.62 0.19
N ARG A 21 -0.40 -11.83 0.12
CA ARG A 21 0.58 -10.83 -0.32
C ARG A 21 0.44 -10.51 -1.81
N VAL A 22 0.36 -11.53 -2.65
CA VAL A 22 0.15 -11.35 -4.10
C VAL A 22 -1.16 -10.64 -4.37
N LEU A 23 -2.23 -11.01 -3.66
CA LEU A 23 -3.52 -10.34 -3.77
C LEU A 23 -3.43 -8.86 -3.36
N GLY A 24 -2.73 -8.54 -2.27
CA GLY A 24 -2.50 -7.16 -1.83
C GLY A 24 -1.75 -6.33 -2.87
N ALA A 25 -0.69 -6.88 -3.47
CA ALA A 25 0.05 -6.21 -4.54
C ALA A 25 -0.80 -6.04 -5.81
N ALA A 26 -1.58 -7.05 -6.18
CA ALA A 26 -2.48 -6.99 -7.33
C ALA A 26 -3.58 -5.93 -7.14
N LEU A 27 -4.19 -5.87 -5.95
CA LEU A 27 -5.18 -4.85 -5.62
C LEU A 27 -4.60 -3.43 -5.65
N SER A 28 -3.37 -3.24 -5.16
CA SER A 28 -2.68 -1.96 -5.21
C SER A 28 -2.42 -1.51 -6.65
N GLY A 29 -1.92 -2.41 -7.51
CA GLY A 29 -1.72 -2.13 -8.93
C GLY A 29 -3.05 -1.86 -9.67
N ALA A 30 -4.09 -2.65 -9.38
CA ALA A 30 -5.42 -2.46 -9.94
C ALA A 30 -6.02 -1.10 -9.52
N ALA A 31 -5.87 -0.70 -8.25
CA ALA A 31 -6.33 0.60 -7.78
C ALA A 31 -5.67 1.74 -8.57
N TYR A 32 -4.36 1.65 -8.83
CA TYR A 32 -3.67 2.64 -9.67
C TYR A 32 -4.28 2.70 -11.07
N LEU A 33 -4.45 1.56 -11.76
CA LEU A 33 -4.96 1.51 -13.13
C LEU A 33 -6.43 1.94 -13.26
N LEU A 34 -7.21 1.78 -12.20
CA LEU A 34 -8.62 2.19 -12.18
C LEU A 34 -8.80 3.66 -11.84
N CYS A 35 -7.93 4.21 -10.99
CA CYS A 35 -8.06 5.59 -10.50
C CYS A 35 -7.30 6.61 -11.36
N LEU A 36 -6.23 6.19 -12.04
CA LEU A 36 -5.42 7.06 -12.89
C LEU A 36 -5.40 6.54 -14.33
N PRO A 37 -5.49 7.46 -15.32
CA PRO A 37 -5.32 7.09 -16.71
C PRO A 37 -3.88 6.61 -16.96
N TRP A 38 -3.71 5.66 -17.87
CA TRP A 38 -2.40 5.17 -18.23
C TRP A 38 -1.52 6.26 -18.89
N ASP A 39 -2.14 7.10 -19.73
CA ASP A 39 -1.48 8.24 -20.37
C ASP A 39 -1.73 9.51 -19.54
N LEU A 40 -0.69 9.98 -18.87
CA LEU A 40 -0.72 11.14 -17.98
C LEU A 40 -0.46 12.47 -18.71
N ARG A 41 -0.27 12.46 -20.04
CA ARG A 41 0.03 13.66 -20.82
C ARG A 41 -1.17 14.58 -20.89
N ASN A 42 -0.89 15.89 -20.78
CA ASN A 42 -1.89 16.90 -21.04
C ASN A 42 -2.34 16.84 -22.50
N ARG A 43 -3.60 17.07 -22.73
CA ARG A 43 -4.21 17.10 -24.08
C ARG A 43 -4.90 18.43 -24.30
N PRO A 44 -4.88 18.97 -25.56
CA PRO A 44 -5.67 20.16 -25.86
C PRO A 44 -7.15 19.91 -25.61
N ALA A 45 -7.83 20.85 -24.96
CA ALA A 45 -9.24 20.74 -24.59
C ALA A 45 -10.16 20.60 -25.83
N ALA A 46 -9.74 21.20 -26.96
CA ALA A 46 -10.40 21.08 -28.25
C ALA A 46 -9.35 21.17 -29.37
N PRO A 47 -9.62 20.64 -30.60
CA PRO A 47 -8.74 20.79 -31.72
C PRO A 47 -8.44 22.27 -32.00
N GLY A 48 -7.13 22.66 -31.90
CA GLY A 48 -6.69 24.05 -32.11
C GLY A 48 -6.82 24.98 -30.89
N SER A 49 -7.24 24.48 -29.72
CA SER A 49 -7.26 25.28 -28.49
C SER A 49 -5.90 25.31 -27.78
N THR A 50 -5.51 26.45 -27.25
CA THR A 50 -4.32 26.64 -26.41
C THR A 50 -4.47 26.07 -24.97
N PRO A 51 -5.67 26.03 -24.33
CA PRO A 51 -5.80 25.46 -22.99
C PRO A 51 -5.64 23.93 -23.03
N GLU A 52 -4.68 23.46 -22.23
CA GLU A 52 -4.45 22.03 -22.01
C GLU A 52 -5.29 21.54 -20.82
N THR A 53 -5.84 20.34 -20.96
CA THR A 53 -6.52 19.63 -19.88
C THR A 53 -5.67 18.47 -19.39
N THR A 54 -5.50 18.39 -18.07
CA THR A 54 -4.85 17.23 -17.47
C THR A 54 -5.85 16.06 -17.39
N PRO A 55 -5.48 14.87 -17.85
CA PRO A 55 -6.33 13.69 -17.72
C PRO A 55 -6.43 13.18 -16.28
N VAL A 56 -5.55 13.66 -15.39
CA VAL A 56 -5.54 13.30 -13.97
C VAL A 56 -6.59 14.11 -13.24
N THR A 57 -7.60 13.45 -12.72
CA THR A 57 -8.64 14.10 -11.92
C THR A 57 -8.28 14.09 -10.43
N GLY A 58 -8.59 15.17 -9.71
CA GLY A 58 -8.39 15.22 -8.26
C GLY A 58 -9.16 14.10 -7.52
N THR A 59 -10.33 13.73 -8.01
CA THR A 59 -11.12 12.61 -7.48
C THR A 59 -10.44 11.27 -7.67
N GLY A 60 -9.78 11.03 -8.82
CA GLY A 60 -8.99 9.82 -9.08
C GLY A 60 -7.80 9.72 -8.13
N VAL A 61 -7.07 10.82 -7.94
CA VAL A 61 -5.94 10.86 -6.98
C VAL A 61 -6.41 10.60 -5.57
N LEU A 62 -7.51 11.22 -5.14
CA LEU A 62 -8.08 11.01 -3.81
C LEU A 62 -8.55 9.55 -3.62
N ALA A 63 -9.24 8.99 -4.60
CA ALA A 63 -9.68 7.60 -4.56
C ALA A 63 -8.50 6.63 -4.46
N LEU A 64 -7.45 6.86 -5.26
CA LEU A 64 -6.21 6.08 -5.17
C LEU A 64 -5.59 6.18 -3.77
N ALA A 65 -5.44 7.40 -3.25
CA ALA A 65 -4.87 7.61 -1.92
C ALA A 65 -5.66 6.84 -0.85
N VAL A 66 -7.00 6.95 -0.84
CA VAL A 66 -7.85 6.22 0.12
C VAL A 66 -7.68 4.71 -0.02
N CYS A 67 -7.69 4.17 -1.24
CA CYS A 67 -7.48 2.73 -1.47
C CYS A 67 -6.13 2.25 -0.95
N LEU A 68 -5.04 2.99 -1.24
CA LEU A 68 -3.69 2.63 -0.80
C LEU A 68 -3.55 2.72 0.73
N LEU A 69 -4.14 3.74 1.37
CA LEU A 69 -4.11 3.89 2.83
C LEU A 69 -4.88 2.77 3.53
N LEU A 70 -6.04 2.37 3.01
CA LEU A 70 -6.81 1.23 3.55
C LEU A 70 -6.04 -0.08 3.40
N LEU A 71 -5.41 -0.33 2.25
CA LEU A 71 -4.54 -1.49 2.04
C LEU A 71 -3.33 -1.45 2.97
N ALA A 72 -2.71 -0.28 3.15
CA ALA A 72 -1.58 -0.10 4.05
C ALA A 72 -1.95 -0.38 5.50
N ALA A 73 -3.11 0.09 5.97
CA ALA A 73 -3.64 -0.19 7.29
C ALA A 73 -3.86 -1.70 7.48
N TYR A 74 -4.50 -2.35 6.51
CA TYR A 74 -4.77 -3.78 6.56
C TYR A 74 -3.49 -4.63 6.60
N VAL A 75 -2.54 -4.37 5.68
CA VAL A 75 -1.29 -5.12 5.61
C VAL A 75 -0.41 -4.79 6.82
N GLY A 76 -0.34 -3.52 7.24
CA GLY A 76 0.44 -3.06 8.38
C GLY A 76 -0.04 -3.66 9.71
N HIS A 77 -1.35 -3.85 9.87
CA HIS A 77 -1.91 -4.52 11.04
C HIS A 77 -1.53 -6.00 11.10
N ARG A 78 -1.35 -6.68 9.95
CA ARG A 78 -1.17 -8.15 9.88
C ARG A 78 0.27 -8.61 9.69
N ASP A 79 1.15 -7.78 9.12
CA ASP A 79 2.51 -8.19 8.73
C ASP A 79 3.58 -7.20 9.23
N ALA A 80 4.85 -7.45 8.91
CA ALA A 80 5.96 -6.56 9.23
C ALA A 80 5.91 -5.27 8.39
N LEU A 81 6.50 -4.15 8.88
CA LEU A 81 6.47 -2.83 8.22
C LEU A 81 7.04 -2.80 6.80
N ALA A 82 7.94 -3.73 6.47
CA ALA A 82 8.50 -3.81 5.13
C ALA A 82 7.47 -4.24 4.07
N TRP A 83 6.47 -5.05 4.46
CA TRP A 83 5.47 -5.58 3.53
C TRP A 83 4.51 -4.53 2.98
N PRO A 84 3.98 -3.59 3.75
CA PRO A 84 3.20 -2.48 3.20
C PRO A 84 3.94 -1.70 2.12
N LEU A 85 5.25 -1.44 2.27
CA LEU A 85 6.04 -0.79 1.23
C LEU A 85 6.09 -1.61 -0.05
N LEU A 86 6.40 -2.91 0.06
CA LEU A 86 6.57 -3.79 -1.08
C LEU A 86 5.25 -4.11 -1.79
N LEU A 87 4.15 -4.26 -1.02
CA LEU A 87 2.87 -4.72 -1.56
C LEU A 87 1.93 -3.56 -1.93
N VAL A 88 2.04 -2.43 -1.25
CA VAL A 88 1.12 -1.31 -1.44
C VAL A 88 1.77 -0.14 -2.16
N ALA A 89 3.00 0.24 -1.80
CA ALA A 89 3.65 1.39 -2.42
C ALA A 89 4.42 1.03 -3.71
N ALA A 90 5.08 -0.14 -3.77
CA ALA A 90 5.90 -0.47 -4.92
C ALA A 90 5.11 -0.69 -6.23
N PRO A 91 3.96 -1.39 -6.29
CA PRO A 91 3.24 -1.59 -7.56
C PRO A 91 2.80 -0.28 -8.22
N PRO A 92 2.16 0.69 -7.54
CA PRO A 92 1.84 2.00 -8.13
C PRO A 92 3.08 2.78 -8.56
N ALA A 93 4.17 2.71 -7.78
CA ALA A 93 5.42 3.39 -8.11
C ALA A 93 6.05 2.87 -9.41
N VAL A 94 6.03 1.54 -9.61
CA VAL A 94 6.49 0.90 -10.85
C VAL A 94 5.60 1.27 -12.02
N LEU A 95 4.27 1.22 -11.84
CA LEU A 95 3.32 1.58 -12.90
C LEU A 95 3.45 3.06 -13.28
N LEU A 96 3.61 3.96 -12.31
CA LEU A 96 3.87 5.38 -12.56
C LEU A 96 5.19 5.58 -13.31
N TYR A 97 6.26 4.87 -12.93
CA TYR A 97 7.54 4.92 -13.64
C TYR A 97 7.39 4.51 -15.10
N VAL A 98 6.74 3.37 -15.35
CA VAL A 98 6.51 2.87 -16.72
C VAL A 98 5.66 3.86 -17.52
N SER A 99 4.60 4.39 -16.93
CA SER A 99 3.72 5.38 -17.58
C SER A 99 4.50 6.64 -17.99
N LEU A 100 5.28 7.23 -17.09
CA LEU A 100 6.07 8.43 -17.37
C LEU A 100 7.17 8.17 -18.41
N ARG A 101 7.77 6.98 -18.41
CA ARG A 101 8.83 6.61 -19.35
C ARG A 101 8.30 6.32 -20.76
N THR A 102 7.13 5.71 -20.85
CA THR A 102 6.51 5.35 -22.15
C THR A 102 5.79 6.52 -22.81
N HIS A 103 5.43 7.53 -22.02
CA HIS A 103 4.71 8.71 -22.51
C HIS A 103 5.46 9.98 -22.09
N PRO A 104 6.65 10.26 -22.67
CA PRO A 104 7.39 11.48 -22.36
C PRO A 104 6.55 12.69 -22.77
N GLY A 105 6.53 13.72 -21.92
CA GLY A 105 5.89 15.00 -22.23
C GLY A 105 6.57 15.71 -23.41
N PRO A 106 5.98 16.83 -23.90
CA PRO A 106 6.56 17.61 -24.98
C PRO A 106 7.94 18.14 -24.56
N PRO A 107 8.89 18.33 -25.53
CA PRO A 107 10.28 18.69 -25.28
C PRO A 107 10.50 20.12 -24.79
N ASP A 108 9.49 20.79 -24.27
CA ASP A 108 9.54 22.23 -23.92
C ASP A 108 10.18 22.44 -22.54
N GLY A 109 11.47 22.69 -22.51
CA GLY A 109 12.23 23.39 -21.46
C GLY A 109 12.35 22.77 -20.06
N PHE A 110 11.46 21.87 -19.63
CA PHE A 110 11.51 21.11 -18.40
C PHE A 110 11.71 19.61 -18.66
N VAL A 111 12.45 19.27 -19.69
CA VAL A 111 12.52 17.98 -20.36
C VAL A 111 12.95 16.82 -19.46
N ASP A 112 13.62 17.08 -18.35
CA ASP A 112 14.12 16.02 -17.47
C ASP A 112 13.48 15.99 -16.07
N ALA A 113 12.35 16.68 -15.86
CA ALA A 113 11.69 16.72 -14.54
C ALA A 113 10.91 15.42 -14.20
N TRP A 114 10.66 14.54 -15.18
CA TRP A 114 9.90 13.31 -14.91
C TRP A 114 10.55 12.40 -13.84
N PRO A 115 11.89 12.27 -13.72
CA PRO A 115 12.48 11.46 -12.67
C PRO A 115 12.24 12.07 -11.29
N LEU A 116 12.29 13.42 -11.20
CA LEU A 116 11.98 14.14 -9.96
C LEU A 116 10.51 14.01 -9.58
N THR A 117 9.62 14.13 -10.56
CA THR A 117 8.18 13.94 -10.37
C THR A 117 7.88 12.53 -9.87
N TRP A 118 8.44 11.53 -10.53
CA TRP A 118 8.30 10.13 -10.10
C TRP A 118 8.84 9.92 -8.68
N ALA A 119 10.06 10.42 -8.40
CA ALA A 119 10.68 10.27 -7.09
C ALA A 119 9.85 10.94 -5.99
N LEU A 120 9.33 12.16 -6.24
CA LEU A 120 8.52 12.90 -5.29
C LEU A 120 7.21 12.16 -4.95
N PHE A 121 6.45 11.75 -5.97
CA PHE A 121 5.19 11.03 -5.75
C PHE A 121 5.41 9.68 -5.09
N THR A 122 6.48 8.95 -5.46
CA THR A 122 6.85 7.68 -4.85
C THR A 122 7.24 7.88 -3.38
N LEU A 123 8.00 8.91 -3.06
CA LEU A 123 8.42 9.22 -1.69
C LEU A 123 7.22 9.60 -0.81
N ILE A 124 6.34 10.48 -1.30
CA ILE A 124 5.12 10.88 -0.58
C ILE A 124 4.21 9.67 -0.35
N GLY A 125 3.99 8.86 -1.39
CA GLY A 125 3.18 7.64 -1.28
C GLY A 125 3.76 6.63 -0.29
N ALA A 126 5.07 6.38 -0.38
CA ALA A 126 5.77 5.47 0.55
C ALA A 126 5.74 5.98 2.00
N ALA A 127 5.94 7.27 2.22
CA ALA A 127 5.83 7.88 3.54
C ALA A 127 4.40 7.75 4.11
N GLY A 128 3.37 8.04 3.32
CA GLY A 128 1.98 7.87 3.72
C GLY A 128 1.64 6.43 4.10
N VAL A 129 2.06 5.47 3.27
CA VAL A 129 1.89 4.03 3.52
C VAL A 129 2.58 3.61 4.82
N LEU A 130 3.82 4.08 5.06
CA LEU A 130 4.57 3.76 6.29
C LEU A 130 3.89 4.33 7.54
N VAL A 131 3.46 5.59 7.49
CA VAL A 131 2.79 6.24 8.62
C VAL A 131 1.52 5.48 8.99
N VAL A 132 0.66 5.19 8.01
CA VAL A 132 -0.60 4.48 8.24
C VAL A 132 -0.34 3.04 8.72
N ALA A 133 0.62 2.34 8.14
CA ALA A 133 0.99 1.00 8.58
C ALA A 133 1.55 1.01 10.02
N ALA A 134 2.36 2.00 10.38
CA ALA A 134 2.89 2.16 11.73
C ALA A 134 1.78 2.46 12.76
N VAL A 135 0.84 3.34 12.39
CA VAL A 135 -0.34 3.63 13.22
C VAL A 135 -1.21 2.38 13.39
N ALA A 136 -1.52 1.70 12.30
CA ALA A 136 -2.33 0.47 12.34
C ALA A 136 -1.72 -0.62 13.24
N ARG A 137 -0.38 -0.69 13.29
CA ARG A 137 0.32 -1.63 14.19
C ARG A 137 0.18 -1.30 15.67
N ARG A 138 0.05 -0.03 16.05
CA ARG A 138 -0.17 0.37 17.44
C ARG A 138 -1.50 -0.11 18.01
N PHE A 139 -2.49 -0.34 17.13
CA PHE A 139 -3.79 -0.91 17.48
C PHE A 139 -3.81 -2.44 17.42
N ARG A 140 -2.66 -3.06 17.14
CA ARG A 140 -2.51 -4.51 17.21
C ARG A 140 -2.50 -4.90 18.67
N THR A 141 -3.60 -5.44 19.18
CA THR A 141 -3.62 -6.14 20.46
C THR A 141 -2.63 -7.29 20.37
N ASP A 142 -1.61 -7.29 21.22
CA ASP A 142 -0.75 -8.44 21.38
C ASP A 142 -1.60 -9.57 21.96
N TRP A 143 -2.06 -10.43 21.06
CA TRP A 143 -2.64 -11.72 21.43
C TRP A 143 -1.51 -12.66 21.87
N THR A 144 -0.70 -12.21 22.82
CA THR A 144 0.03 -13.13 23.68
C THR A 144 -1.06 -13.75 24.54
N GLU A 145 -1.51 -14.92 24.13
CA GLU A 145 -2.27 -15.80 25.00
C GLU A 145 -1.55 -15.82 26.35
N PRO A 146 -2.26 -15.66 27.46
CA PRO A 146 -1.65 -15.83 28.78
C PRO A 146 -1.29 -17.31 28.96
N ALA A 147 -0.23 -17.73 28.27
CA ALA A 147 0.37 -19.07 28.46
C ALA A 147 0.84 -19.27 29.91
N ASP A 148 0.94 -18.18 30.66
CA ASP A 148 1.43 -18.22 32.04
C ASP A 148 0.40 -18.58 33.10
N LEU A 149 -0.91 -18.51 32.80
CA LEU A 149 -1.92 -18.84 33.81
C LEU A 149 -2.02 -20.36 34.04
N ASP A 150 -1.93 -21.15 32.97
CA ASP A 150 -1.98 -22.59 33.09
C ASP A 150 -0.69 -23.15 33.74
N GLU A 151 0.48 -22.60 33.43
CA GLU A 151 1.73 -22.95 34.11
C GLU A 151 1.69 -22.55 35.60
N TRP A 152 1.07 -21.43 35.92
CA TRP A 152 0.95 -20.98 37.30
C TRP A 152 0.05 -21.90 38.11
N PHE A 153 -1.08 -22.32 37.55
CA PHE A 153 -1.98 -23.28 38.18
C PHE A 153 -1.35 -24.66 38.36
N VAL A 154 -0.61 -25.15 37.37
CA VAL A 154 0.10 -26.43 37.44
C VAL A 154 1.24 -26.38 38.46
N ARG A 155 1.94 -25.25 38.59
CA ARG A 155 3.03 -25.09 39.56
C ARG A 155 2.51 -24.94 41.01
N ALA A 156 1.34 -24.29 41.20
CA ALA A 156 0.72 -24.12 42.51
C ALA A 156 0.13 -25.42 43.09
N HIS A 157 -0.12 -26.44 42.27
CA HIS A 157 -0.72 -27.72 42.69
C HIS A 157 0.24 -28.89 42.71
N ARG A 158 1.58 -28.67 42.63
CA ARG A 158 2.52 -29.76 42.89
C ARG A 158 2.57 -30.06 44.40
N PRO A 159 2.15 -31.26 44.83
CA PRO A 159 2.29 -31.66 46.22
C PRO A 159 3.80 -31.75 46.54
N CYS A 160 4.20 -31.17 47.67
CA CYS A 160 5.53 -31.35 48.24
C CYS A 160 5.67 -32.82 48.66
N THR A 161 6.35 -33.61 47.85
CA THR A 161 6.80 -34.97 48.21
C THR A 161 8.24 -34.93 48.66
#